data_67cfd125024367371e92f1ccf3045e24
#
_entry.id   67cfd125024367371e92f1ccf3045e24
#
_cell.length_a   1.000
_cell.length_b   1.000
_cell.length_c   1.000
_cell.angle_alpha   90.00
_cell.angle_beta   90.00
_cell.angle_gamma   90.00
#
_symmetry.space_group_name_H-M   'P 1'
#
loop_
_entity.id
_entity.type
_entity.pdbx_description
1 polymer ?
#
loop_
_entity_poly.entity_id
_entity_poly.type
_entity_poly.pdbx_seq_one_letter_code
_entity_poly.pdbx_strand_id
1 'polypeptide(L)'
;MEDLHLNEVTDETGAVHPLERKIGKGGQGVVWLVKGGRLVVMLLERGAPETLRRQFLFVRRLDLSGLHVAKPLAVLKPPRVGYVAEFLGDMTPIGTLLAPPAKDLMRWHIDTGGLRRRLRLLAHAGEALLGLHGRGVVYGDVSHNNVFVSTPVTAHEAWLIDLDNLAHDSDPRRAIYTPGYGPCGRRPRVAPRRLGAPHAS
;
A
#
# COMPACT_ATOMS: atom_id res chain seq x y z
N MET A 1 20.78 2.43 18.33
CA MET A 1 19.74 3.39 17.93
C MET A 1 18.44 2.86 18.51
N GLU A 2 17.94 3.56 19.51
CA GLU A 2 16.87 3.15 20.39
C GLU A 2 15.61 2.79 19.60
N ASP A 3 15.16 1.54 19.74
CA ASP A 3 13.75 1.19 19.56
C ASP A 3 12.99 1.89 20.69
N LEU A 4 12.71 3.17 20.49
CA LEU A 4 11.78 3.90 21.32
C LEU A 4 10.48 3.07 21.31
N HIS A 5 10.06 2.62 22.48
CA HIS A 5 8.77 1.98 22.69
C HIS A 5 7.68 2.96 22.27
N LEU A 6 7.36 2.93 20.97
CA LEU A 6 6.31 3.75 20.42
C LEU A 6 4.97 3.15 20.82
N ASN A 7 4.36 3.73 21.84
CA ASN A 7 3.10 3.23 22.40
C ASN A 7 1.88 3.86 21.74
N GLU A 8 2.02 5.06 21.18
CA GLU A 8 0.92 5.79 20.57
C GLU A 8 1.40 6.82 19.56
N VAL A 9 0.49 7.24 18.68
CA VAL A 9 0.69 8.38 17.76
C VAL A 9 -0.54 9.28 17.80
N THR A 10 -0.35 10.57 17.46
CA THR A 10 -1.44 11.54 17.37
C THR A 10 -1.61 11.95 15.92
N ASP A 11 -2.84 12.06 15.47
CA ASP A 11 -3.17 12.56 14.14
C ASP A 11 -3.39 14.09 14.14
N GLU A 12 -3.61 14.65 12.96
CA GLU A 12 -3.80 16.09 12.75
C GLU A 12 -5.06 16.65 13.41
N THR A 13 -6.04 15.80 13.76
CA THR A 13 -7.26 16.20 14.47
C THR A 13 -7.07 16.24 15.97
N GLY A 14 -5.93 15.70 16.46
CA GLY A 14 -5.63 15.54 17.87
C GLY A 14 -6.08 14.20 18.46
N ALA A 15 -6.64 13.30 17.63
CA ALA A 15 -6.98 11.96 18.08
C ALA A 15 -5.72 11.13 18.33
N VAL A 16 -5.70 10.43 19.48
CA VAL A 16 -4.59 9.57 19.89
C VAL A 16 -4.90 8.13 19.48
N HIS A 17 -3.94 7.50 18.83
CA HIS A 17 -4.02 6.11 18.35
C HIS A 17 -3.01 5.25 19.13
N PRO A 18 -3.46 4.51 20.17
CA PRO A 18 -2.60 3.59 20.90
C PRO A 18 -2.20 2.43 20.01
N LEU A 19 -0.89 2.19 19.90
CA LEU A 19 -0.34 1.11 19.08
C LEU A 19 -0.34 -0.20 19.86
N GLU A 20 -0.72 -1.28 19.19
CA GLU A 20 -0.77 -2.61 19.79
C GLU A 20 0.46 -3.43 19.42
N ARG A 21 0.64 -3.66 18.13
CA ARG A 21 1.74 -4.46 17.61
C ARG A 21 2.09 -4.07 16.18
N LYS A 22 3.32 -4.30 15.81
CA LYS A 22 3.79 -4.18 14.45
C LYS A 22 3.25 -5.35 13.61
N ILE A 23 2.63 -5.06 12.47
CA ILE A 23 2.04 -6.05 11.57
C ILE A 23 2.73 -6.12 10.22
N GLY A 24 3.53 -5.11 9.87
CA GLY A 24 4.26 -5.09 8.61
C GLY A 24 5.45 -4.14 8.63
N LYS A 25 6.41 -4.41 7.74
CA LYS A 25 7.51 -3.50 7.42
C LYS A 25 7.72 -3.52 5.91
N GLY A 26 7.56 -2.35 5.30
CA GLY A 26 7.83 -2.14 3.87
C GLY A 26 9.12 -1.35 3.63
N GLY A 27 9.42 -1.07 2.36
CA GLY A 27 10.59 -0.27 1.97
C GLY A 27 10.54 1.17 2.46
N GLN A 28 9.35 1.70 2.69
CA GLN A 28 9.13 3.10 3.07
C GLN A 28 8.87 3.28 4.57
N GLY A 29 8.38 2.25 5.28
CA GLY A 29 8.02 2.41 6.68
C GLY A 29 7.48 1.15 7.34
N VAL A 30 6.83 1.35 8.47
CA VAL A 30 6.33 0.30 9.35
C VAL A 30 4.83 0.47 9.56
N VAL A 31 4.10 -0.64 9.50
CA VAL A 31 2.67 -0.69 9.77
C VAL A 31 2.42 -1.24 11.17
N TRP A 32 1.67 -0.48 11.95
CA TRP A 32 1.25 -0.84 13.28
C TRP A 32 -0.26 -1.03 13.34
N LEU A 33 -0.71 -2.07 14.04
CA LEU A 33 -2.11 -2.23 14.40
C LEU A 33 -2.42 -1.30 15.57
N VAL A 34 -3.53 -0.58 15.48
CA VAL A 34 -4.06 0.24 16.58
C VAL A 34 -4.86 -0.64 17.52
N LYS A 35 -4.80 -0.39 18.82
CA LYS A 35 -5.63 -1.09 19.82
C LYS A 35 -7.11 -1.03 19.43
N GLY A 36 -7.78 -2.17 19.52
CA GLY A 36 -9.15 -2.35 19.05
C GLY A 36 -9.27 -2.95 17.66
N GLY A 37 -8.14 -3.16 16.95
CA GLY A 37 -8.06 -4.02 15.77
C GLY A 37 -8.78 -3.53 14.51
N ARG A 38 -9.24 -2.27 14.47
CA ARG A 38 -9.98 -1.69 13.33
C ARG A 38 -9.15 -0.77 12.45
N LEU A 39 -8.08 -0.24 12.98
CA LEU A 39 -7.24 0.75 12.31
C LEU A 39 -5.79 0.29 12.27
N VAL A 40 -5.07 0.79 11.30
CA VAL A 40 -3.62 0.69 11.21
C VAL A 40 -3.00 2.06 11.09
N VAL A 41 -1.77 2.18 11.58
CA VAL A 41 -0.92 3.34 11.37
C VAL A 41 0.22 2.92 10.46
N MET A 42 0.34 3.58 9.31
CA MET A 42 1.54 3.55 8.49
C MET A 42 2.47 4.66 8.97
N LEU A 43 3.60 4.28 9.53
CA LEU A 43 4.64 5.22 9.98
C LEU A 43 5.82 5.16 9.00
N LEU A 44 6.13 6.27 8.36
CA LEU A 44 7.21 6.35 7.39
C LEU A 44 8.55 6.62 8.07
N GLU A 45 9.55 5.85 7.67
CA GLU A 45 10.93 5.98 8.14
C GLU A 45 11.82 6.77 7.16
N ARG A 46 11.37 6.94 5.93
CA ARG A 46 12.14 7.56 4.82
C ARG A 46 11.26 8.48 3.98
N GLY A 47 11.92 9.41 3.30
CA GLY A 47 11.29 10.34 2.37
C GLY A 47 11.36 11.79 2.85
N ALA A 48 10.88 12.72 2.01
CA ALA A 48 10.76 14.14 2.34
C ALA A 48 9.45 14.39 3.10
N PRO A 49 9.48 14.70 4.40
CA PRO A 49 8.29 14.73 5.25
C PRO A 49 7.16 15.59 4.70
N GLU A 50 7.47 16.80 4.23
CA GLU A 50 6.47 17.73 3.72
C GLU A 50 5.83 17.26 2.40
N THR A 51 6.60 16.65 1.51
CA THR A 51 6.08 16.13 0.25
C THR A 51 5.10 14.99 0.49
N LEU A 52 5.47 14.04 1.36
CA LEU A 52 4.63 12.90 1.73
C LEU A 52 3.37 13.36 2.47
N ARG A 53 3.51 14.30 3.40
CA ARG A 53 2.36 14.86 4.11
C ARG A 53 1.35 15.50 3.15
N ARG A 54 1.83 16.32 2.20
CA ARG A 54 0.96 16.93 1.16
C ARG A 54 0.27 15.87 0.32
N GLN A 55 0.97 14.79 -0.02
CA GLN A 55 0.43 13.68 -0.78
C GLN A 55 -0.69 12.97 0.00
N PHE A 56 -0.50 12.66 1.28
CA PHE A 56 -1.53 12.04 2.10
C PHE A 56 -2.76 12.95 2.28
N LEU A 57 -2.54 14.26 2.48
CA LEU A 57 -3.63 15.23 2.55
C LEU A 57 -4.40 15.34 1.23
N PHE A 58 -3.71 15.25 0.09
CA PHE A 58 -4.35 15.18 -1.21
C PHE A 58 -5.22 13.93 -1.34
N VAL A 59 -4.66 12.74 -1.11
CA VAL A 59 -5.38 11.47 -1.23
C VAL A 59 -6.59 11.42 -0.29
N ARG A 60 -6.43 11.90 0.94
CA ARG A 60 -7.51 11.95 1.93
C ARG A 60 -8.71 12.77 1.46
N ARG A 61 -8.48 13.84 0.70
CA ARG A 61 -9.54 14.74 0.19
C ARG A 61 -10.28 14.18 -1.01
N LEU A 62 -9.73 13.17 -1.68
CA LEU A 62 -10.40 12.55 -2.81
C LEU A 62 -11.70 11.86 -2.36
N ASP A 63 -12.75 12.03 -3.13
CA ASP A 63 -13.94 11.20 -2.96
C ASP A 63 -13.70 9.85 -3.62
N LEU A 64 -13.33 8.88 -2.80
CA LEU A 64 -13.11 7.49 -3.19
C LEU A 64 -14.20 6.56 -2.65
N SER A 65 -15.36 7.13 -2.30
CA SER A 65 -16.52 6.39 -1.78
C SER A 65 -16.95 5.29 -2.77
N GLY A 66 -17.26 4.13 -2.25
CA GLY A 66 -17.65 2.97 -3.04
C GLY A 66 -16.54 2.28 -3.80
N LEU A 67 -15.28 2.72 -3.68
CA LEU A 67 -14.13 2.01 -4.23
C LEU A 67 -13.44 1.19 -3.15
N HIS A 68 -12.96 0.01 -3.52
CA HIS A 68 -12.14 -0.83 -2.66
C HIS A 68 -10.68 -0.33 -2.65
N VAL A 69 -10.47 0.75 -1.92
CA VAL A 69 -9.16 1.40 -1.76
C VAL A 69 -8.93 1.79 -0.30
N ALA A 70 -7.78 1.43 0.25
CA ALA A 70 -7.40 1.74 1.63
C ALA A 70 -6.82 3.16 1.71
N LYS A 71 -7.70 4.17 1.68
CA LYS A 71 -7.25 5.56 1.74
C LYS A 71 -6.89 6.01 3.16
N PRO A 72 -6.01 7.01 3.30
CA PRO A 72 -5.78 7.68 4.58
C PRO A 72 -7.07 8.25 5.16
N LEU A 73 -7.40 7.90 6.40
CA LEU A 73 -8.49 8.47 7.18
C LEU A 73 -8.05 9.75 7.88
N ALA A 74 -6.81 9.75 8.41
CA ALA A 74 -6.17 10.89 9.04
C ALA A 74 -4.66 10.87 8.78
N VAL A 75 -4.02 12.04 8.82
CA VAL A 75 -2.57 12.19 8.64
C VAL A 75 -1.93 12.44 10.00
N LEU A 76 -0.77 11.86 10.26
CA LEU A 76 -0.10 12.00 11.55
C LEU A 76 0.38 13.45 11.79
N LYS A 77 0.34 13.87 13.05
CA LYS A 77 0.87 15.16 13.49
C LYS A 77 2.40 15.17 13.46
N PRO A 78 3.04 16.26 13.02
CA PRO A 78 4.49 16.42 13.13
C PRO A 78 5.01 16.19 14.56
N PRO A 79 6.22 15.69 14.73
CA PRO A 79 7.25 15.46 13.71
C PRO A 79 7.11 14.13 12.95
N ARG A 80 6.12 13.31 13.26
CA ARG A 80 5.93 12.01 12.60
C ARG A 80 5.28 12.18 11.24
N VAL A 81 5.70 11.32 10.31
CA VAL A 81 5.15 11.28 8.95
C VAL A 81 4.48 9.94 8.75
N GLY A 82 3.23 9.98 8.32
CA GLY A 82 2.43 8.78 8.12
C GLY A 82 0.94 9.09 8.14
N TYR A 83 0.16 8.05 8.19
CA TYR A 83 -1.29 8.15 8.20
C TYR A 83 -1.95 7.01 8.94
N VAL A 84 -3.20 7.22 9.30
CA VAL A 84 -4.10 6.21 9.84
C VAL A 84 -5.00 5.73 8.71
N ALA A 85 -5.21 4.43 8.61
CA ALA A 85 -6.13 3.82 7.63
C ALA A 85 -6.94 2.70 8.27
N GLU A 86 -7.94 2.22 7.57
CA GLU A 86 -8.70 1.03 7.96
C GLU A 86 -7.81 -0.21 7.93
N PHE A 87 -7.97 -1.09 8.93
CA PHE A 87 -7.32 -2.40 8.93
C PHE A 87 -8.12 -3.37 8.06
N LEU A 88 -7.50 -3.83 7.01
CA LEU A 88 -8.06 -4.87 6.14
C LEU A 88 -7.76 -6.24 6.76
N GLY A 89 -8.58 -6.63 7.74
CA GLY A 89 -8.57 -7.98 8.31
C GLY A 89 -8.90 -9.01 7.22
N ASP A 90 -8.51 -10.25 7.40
CA ASP A 90 -8.77 -11.35 6.45
C ASP A 90 -8.38 -11.08 4.99
N MET A 91 -7.38 -10.19 4.79
CA MET A 91 -6.84 -9.84 3.49
C MET A 91 -5.35 -10.16 3.42
N THR A 92 -4.87 -10.53 2.23
CA THR A 92 -3.47 -10.85 1.97
C THR A 92 -3.04 -10.29 0.60
N PRO A 93 -1.75 -9.98 0.39
CA PRO A 93 -1.28 -9.58 -0.94
C PRO A 93 -1.60 -10.64 -2.00
N ILE A 94 -2.07 -10.23 -3.17
CA ILE A 94 -2.38 -11.14 -4.29
C ILE A 94 -1.15 -11.95 -4.72
N GLY A 95 0.06 -11.45 -4.42
CA GLY A 95 1.32 -12.14 -4.62
C GLY A 95 1.38 -13.53 -3.98
N THR A 96 0.65 -13.77 -2.89
CA THR A 96 0.54 -15.09 -2.26
C THR A 96 -0.08 -16.15 -3.19
N LEU A 97 -0.88 -15.72 -4.16
CA LEU A 97 -1.47 -16.57 -5.19
C LEU A 97 -0.56 -16.80 -6.41
N LEU A 98 0.63 -16.16 -6.44
CA LEU A 98 1.64 -16.29 -7.48
C LEU A 98 2.81 -17.19 -7.08
N ALA A 99 2.90 -17.56 -5.81
CA ALA A 99 3.97 -18.36 -5.25
C ALA A 99 3.47 -19.76 -4.86
N PRO A 100 3.33 -20.69 -5.83
CA PRO A 100 2.91 -22.04 -5.53
C PRO A 100 3.98 -22.77 -4.71
N PRO A 101 3.60 -23.73 -3.85
CA PRO A 101 4.56 -24.59 -3.18
C PRO A 101 5.28 -25.48 -4.19
N ALA A 102 6.47 -25.97 -3.80
CA ALA A 102 7.28 -26.85 -4.64
C ALA A 102 6.62 -28.23 -4.91
N LYS A 103 5.66 -28.62 -4.08
CA LYS A 103 4.92 -29.88 -4.18
C LYS A 103 3.42 -29.61 -4.18
N ASP A 104 2.65 -30.55 -4.76
CA ASP A 104 1.17 -30.51 -4.77
C ASP A 104 0.56 -29.25 -5.39
N LEU A 105 1.14 -28.79 -6.50
CA LEU A 105 0.67 -27.60 -7.25
C LEU A 105 -0.82 -27.66 -7.55
N MET A 106 -1.33 -28.83 -7.97
CA MET A 106 -2.76 -28.99 -8.32
C MET A 106 -3.65 -28.81 -7.10
N ARG A 107 -3.27 -29.43 -5.99
CA ARG A 107 -4.02 -29.30 -4.72
C ARG A 107 -4.01 -27.85 -4.24
N TRP A 108 -2.85 -27.21 -4.20
CA TRP A 108 -2.74 -25.79 -3.87
C TRP A 108 -3.61 -24.91 -4.77
N HIS A 109 -3.62 -25.17 -6.09
CA HIS A 109 -4.45 -24.44 -7.04
C HIS A 109 -5.94 -24.56 -6.70
N ILE A 110 -6.42 -25.77 -6.38
CA ILE A 110 -7.80 -26.04 -5.98
C ILE A 110 -8.10 -25.39 -4.63
N ASP A 111 -7.26 -25.63 -3.62
CA ASP A 111 -7.44 -25.14 -2.25
C ASP A 111 -7.42 -23.60 -2.16
N THR A 112 -6.76 -22.93 -3.11
CA THR A 112 -6.79 -21.46 -3.25
C THR A 112 -7.89 -20.94 -4.20
N GLY A 113 -8.86 -21.79 -4.59
CA GLY A 113 -10.06 -21.42 -5.36
C GLY A 113 -9.91 -21.43 -6.87
N GLY A 114 -8.81 -21.97 -7.38
CA GLY A 114 -8.59 -22.21 -8.82
C GLY A 114 -8.60 -20.95 -9.68
N LEU A 115 -8.73 -21.13 -10.98
CA LEU A 115 -8.73 -20.06 -11.98
C LEU A 115 -9.93 -19.11 -11.81
N ARG A 116 -11.12 -19.67 -11.51
CA ARG A 116 -12.34 -18.88 -11.37
C ARG A 116 -12.22 -17.79 -10.29
N ARG A 117 -11.66 -18.14 -9.13
CA ARG A 117 -11.41 -17.17 -8.06
C ARG A 117 -10.41 -16.10 -8.49
N ARG A 118 -9.30 -16.50 -9.11
CA ARG A 118 -8.28 -15.57 -9.60
C ARG A 118 -8.84 -14.54 -10.58
N LEU A 119 -9.65 -14.98 -11.53
CA LEU A 119 -10.31 -14.08 -12.48
C LEU A 119 -11.27 -13.10 -11.80
N ARG A 120 -12.03 -13.54 -10.80
CA ARG A 120 -12.91 -12.67 -10.03
C ARG A 120 -12.12 -11.63 -9.22
N LEU A 121 -11.05 -12.03 -8.54
CA LEU A 121 -10.19 -11.11 -7.80
C LEU A 121 -9.56 -10.06 -8.71
N LEU A 122 -9.09 -10.46 -9.90
CA LEU A 122 -8.56 -9.53 -10.90
C LEU A 122 -9.65 -8.60 -11.45
N ALA A 123 -10.87 -9.09 -11.66
CA ALA A 123 -11.99 -8.24 -12.07
C ALA A 123 -12.29 -7.16 -11.02
N HIS A 124 -12.40 -7.53 -9.73
CA HIS A 124 -12.60 -6.56 -8.65
C HIS A 124 -11.46 -5.55 -8.52
N ALA A 125 -10.20 -5.99 -8.69
CA ALA A 125 -9.07 -5.06 -8.72
C ALA A 125 -9.15 -4.10 -9.93
N GLY A 126 -9.58 -4.61 -11.09
CA GLY A 126 -9.83 -3.82 -12.30
C GLY A 126 -10.94 -2.79 -12.11
N GLU A 127 -12.03 -3.16 -11.43
CA GLU A 127 -13.14 -2.25 -11.09
C GLU A 127 -12.67 -1.11 -10.17
N ALA A 128 -11.82 -1.39 -9.18
CA ALA A 128 -11.23 -0.36 -8.33
C ALA A 128 -10.35 0.61 -9.14
N LEU A 129 -9.51 0.09 -10.04
CA LEU A 129 -8.69 0.92 -10.94
C LEU A 129 -9.54 1.75 -11.89
N LEU A 130 -10.57 1.15 -12.49
CA LEU A 130 -11.51 1.86 -13.38
C LEU A 130 -12.21 2.99 -12.62
N GLY A 131 -12.63 2.73 -11.39
CA GLY A 131 -13.25 3.74 -10.54
C GLY A 131 -12.32 4.90 -10.18
N LEU A 132 -11.01 4.66 -9.98
CA LEU A 132 -9.99 5.71 -9.81
C LEU A 132 -9.83 6.51 -11.10
N HIS A 133 -9.67 5.85 -12.24
CA HIS A 133 -9.51 6.52 -13.54
C HIS A 133 -10.75 7.35 -13.89
N GLY A 134 -11.95 6.86 -13.61
CA GLY A 134 -13.19 7.61 -13.81
C GLY A 134 -13.30 8.89 -12.96
N ARG A 135 -12.45 9.02 -11.92
CA ARG A 135 -12.31 10.24 -11.09
C ARG A 135 -11.09 11.08 -11.48
N GLY A 136 -10.44 10.79 -12.61
CA GLY A 136 -9.23 11.46 -13.06
C GLY A 136 -8.00 11.18 -12.19
N VAL A 137 -7.98 10.05 -11.48
CA VAL A 137 -6.89 9.66 -10.57
C VAL A 137 -6.18 8.44 -11.11
N VAL A 138 -4.86 8.52 -11.23
CA VAL A 138 -4.00 7.42 -11.68
C VAL A 138 -3.32 6.79 -10.48
N TYR A 139 -3.41 5.47 -10.37
CA TYR A 139 -2.68 4.68 -9.39
C TYR A 139 -1.36 4.21 -10.00
N GLY A 140 -0.25 4.85 -9.58
CA GLY A 140 1.06 4.68 -10.23
C GLY A 140 1.81 3.41 -9.86
N ASP A 141 1.55 2.80 -8.70
CA ASP A 141 2.31 1.65 -8.21
C ASP A 141 1.45 0.38 -8.09
N VAL A 142 0.84 -0.02 -9.20
CA VAL A 142 0.16 -1.32 -9.27
C VAL A 142 1.20 -2.42 -9.17
N SER A 143 1.14 -3.21 -8.11
CA SER A 143 2.02 -4.36 -7.92
C SER A 143 1.29 -5.48 -7.18
N HIS A 144 1.85 -6.68 -7.22
CA HIS A 144 1.31 -7.84 -6.51
C HIS A 144 1.34 -7.70 -4.97
N ASN A 145 2.10 -6.74 -4.45
CA ASN A 145 2.15 -6.43 -3.01
C ASN A 145 1.13 -5.36 -2.61
N ASN A 146 0.66 -4.55 -3.57
CA ASN A 146 -0.23 -3.42 -3.33
C ASN A 146 -1.69 -3.72 -3.70
N VAL A 147 -1.97 -4.93 -4.19
CA VAL A 147 -3.32 -5.47 -4.37
C VAL A 147 -3.55 -6.52 -3.30
N PHE A 148 -4.43 -6.23 -2.35
CA PHE A 148 -4.84 -7.15 -1.30
C PHE A 148 -6.11 -7.88 -1.70
N VAL A 149 -6.20 -9.15 -1.36
CA VAL A 149 -7.35 -10.00 -1.70
C VAL A 149 -7.83 -10.74 -0.48
N SER A 150 -9.14 -11.01 -0.43
CA SER A 150 -9.75 -11.76 0.66
C SER A 150 -9.08 -13.10 0.87
N THR A 151 -8.76 -13.45 2.13
CA THR A 151 -8.17 -14.74 2.49
C THR A 151 -9.17 -15.89 2.34
N PRO A 152 -10.45 -15.78 2.79
CA PRO A 152 -11.44 -16.84 2.59
C PRO A 152 -11.67 -17.10 1.10
N VAL A 153 -11.63 -18.38 0.72
CA VAL A 153 -11.76 -18.81 -0.68
C VAL A 153 -13.13 -18.48 -1.28
N THR A 154 -14.13 -18.37 -0.43
CA THR A 154 -15.51 -18.02 -0.80
C THR A 154 -15.71 -16.52 -1.04
N ALA A 155 -14.80 -15.67 -0.51
CA ALA A 155 -14.82 -14.24 -0.72
C ALA A 155 -13.93 -13.87 -1.93
N HIS A 156 -14.33 -12.83 -2.66
CA HIS A 156 -13.66 -12.44 -3.92
C HIS A 156 -13.32 -10.95 -3.96
N GLU A 157 -13.16 -10.31 -2.79
CA GLU A 157 -12.83 -8.90 -2.71
C GLU A 157 -11.37 -8.66 -3.05
N ALA A 158 -11.10 -7.55 -3.72
CA ALA A 158 -9.77 -7.03 -3.94
C ALA A 158 -9.72 -5.55 -3.56
N TRP A 159 -8.66 -5.15 -2.88
CA TRP A 159 -8.44 -3.79 -2.40
C TRP A 159 -7.09 -3.27 -2.87
N LEU A 160 -7.04 -2.01 -3.26
CA LEU A 160 -5.79 -1.32 -3.54
C LEU A 160 -5.32 -0.65 -2.25
N ILE A 161 -4.06 -0.88 -1.90
CA ILE A 161 -3.42 -0.27 -0.73
C ILE A 161 -2.24 0.62 -1.18
N ASP A 162 -1.61 1.31 -0.25
CA ASP A 162 -0.42 2.14 -0.53
C ASP A 162 -0.70 3.24 -1.56
N LEU A 163 -1.69 4.09 -1.23
CA LEU A 163 -2.20 5.14 -2.11
C LEU A 163 -1.33 6.40 -2.15
N ASP A 164 -0.13 6.38 -1.61
CA ASP A 164 0.81 7.51 -1.62
C ASP A 164 1.29 7.87 -3.04
N ASN A 165 1.13 6.94 -3.99
CA ASN A 165 1.46 7.11 -5.40
C ASN A 165 0.26 7.48 -6.29
N LEU A 166 -0.88 7.87 -5.70
CA LEU A 166 -1.99 8.44 -6.47
C LEU A 166 -1.59 9.80 -7.03
N ALA A 167 -1.87 10.00 -8.30
CA ALA A 167 -1.66 11.27 -8.98
C ALA A 167 -2.91 11.66 -9.78
N HIS A 168 -3.14 12.97 -9.96
CA HIS A 168 -4.12 13.42 -10.93
C HIS A 168 -3.62 13.11 -12.34
N ASP A 169 -4.50 12.74 -13.26
CA ASP A 169 -4.17 12.38 -14.64
C ASP A 169 -3.41 13.49 -15.40
N SER A 170 -3.65 14.74 -15.03
CA SER A 170 -2.96 15.92 -15.57
C SER A 170 -1.52 16.10 -15.04
N ASP A 171 -1.06 15.33 -14.03
CA ASP A 171 0.32 15.39 -13.53
C ASP A 171 1.10 14.08 -13.73
N PRO A 172 1.53 13.79 -14.97
CA PRO A 172 2.22 12.54 -15.31
C PRO A 172 3.64 12.40 -14.70
N ARG A 173 4.15 13.43 -13.99
CA ARG A 173 5.53 13.46 -13.52
C ARG A 173 5.81 12.61 -12.28
N ARG A 174 4.79 12.03 -11.64
CA ARG A 174 4.89 11.30 -10.37
C ARG A 174 4.70 9.79 -10.45
N ALA A 175 4.63 9.21 -11.62
CA ALA A 175 4.50 7.76 -11.71
C ALA A 175 5.78 7.07 -11.22
N ILE A 176 5.74 6.56 -9.99
CA ILE A 176 6.71 5.60 -9.47
C ILE A 176 6.16 4.22 -9.81
N TYR A 177 7.00 3.34 -10.33
CA TYR A 177 6.59 1.99 -10.70
C TYR A 177 7.43 0.97 -9.97
N THR A 178 6.79 -0.07 -9.47
CA THR A 178 7.49 -1.29 -9.08
C THR A 178 8.12 -1.91 -10.34
N PRO A 179 9.40 -2.32 -10.33
CA PRO A 179 10.04 -2.97 -11.47
C PRO A 179 9.19 -4.13 -12.01
N GLY A 180 8.95 -4.14 -13.33
CA GLY A 180 8.10 -5.14 -14.00
C GLY A 180 6.62 -4.75 -14.13
N TYR A 181 6.15 -3.68 -13.47
CA TYR A 181 4.75 -3.24 -13.49
C TYR A 181 4.54 -1.87 -14.16
N GLY A 182 5.62 -1.22 -14.60
CA GLY A 182 5.52 0.06 -15.31
C GLY A 182 5.08 -0.08 -16.77
N PRO A 183 4.68 1.04 -17.42
CA PRO A 183 4.30 1.05 -18.83
C PRO A 183 5.43 0.54 -19.71
N CYS A 184 5.08 -0.24 -20.73
CA CYS A 184 6.02 -0.75 -21.70
C CYS A 184 6.82 0.40 -22.33
N GLY A 185 8.17 0.34 -22.29
CA GLY A 185 9.05 1.33 -22.89
C GLY A 185 9.58 2.43 -21.97
N ARG A 186 9.09 2.57 -20.74
CA ARG A 186 9.72 3.46 -19.75
C ARG A 186 10.63 2.68 -18.80
N ARG A 187 11.95 2.95 -18.87
CA ARG A 187 12.90 2.42 -17.89
C ARG A 187 12.57 3.02 -16.51
N PRO A 188 12.54 2.23 -15.42
CA PRO A 188 12.41 2.77 -14.08
C PRO A 188 13.53 3.78 -13.85
N ARG A 189 13.22 4.95 -13.28
CA ARG A 189 14.25 5.86 -12.78
C ARG A 189 14.88 5.17 -11.57
N VAL A 190 15.95 4.44 -11.81
CA VAL A 190 16.82 3.93 -10.75
C VAL A 190 17.40 5.15 -10.07
N ALA A 191 17.14 5.32 -8.77
CA ALA A 191 17.81 6.33 -7.98
C ALA A 191 19.33 6.14 -8.17
N PRO A 192 20.13 7.21 -8.40
CA PRO A 192 21.55 7.07 -8.62
C PRO A 192 22.17 6.37 -7.41
N ARG A 193 22.80 5.21 -7.63
CA ARG A 193 23.69 4.59 -6.65
C ARG A 193 24.74 5.65 -6.30
N ARG A 194 24.76 6.08 -5.05
CA ARG A 194 25.90 6.83 -4.55
C ARG A 194 27.13 5.95 -4.71
N LEU A 195 27.96 6.27 -5.69
CA LEU A 195 29.30 5.73 -5.81
C LEU A 195 30.00 6.06 -4.50
N GLY A 196 30.44 5.02 -3.79
CA GLY A 196 31.25 5.16 -2.59
C GLY A 196 32.50 6.01 -2.90
N ALA A 197 32.80 6.96 -2.02
CA ALA A 197 34.03 7.70 -2.06
C ALA A 197 35.23 6.74 -2.04
N PRO A 198 36.28 6.99 -2.83
CA PRO A 198 37.49 6.18 -2.76
C PRO A 198 38.16 6.37 -1.40
N HIS A 199 38.48 5.24 -0.75
CA HIS A 199 39.36 5.23 0.40
C HIS A 199 40.70 5.85 -0.02
N ALA A 200 41.05 7.01 0.56
CA ALA A 200 42.40 7.52 0.52
C ALA A 200 43.29 6.66 1.42
N SER A 201 44.37 6.20 0.83
CA SER A 201 45.51 5.52 1.48
C SER A 201 46.26 6.47 2.40
#